data_bc095c1d190adf57d45767b90b934f1a
#
_entry.id   bc095c1d190adf57d45767b90b934f1a
#
_cell.length_a   1.000
_cell.length_b   1.000
_cell.length_c   1.000
_cell.angle_alpha   90.00
_cell.angle_beta   90.00
_cell.angle_gamma   90.00
#
_symmetry.space_group_name_H-M   'P 1'
#
loop_
_entity.id
_entity.type
_entity.pdbx_description
1 polymer ?
#
loop_
_entity_poly.entity_id
_entity_poly.type
_entity_poly.pdbx_seq_one_letter_code
_entity_poly.pdbx_strand_id
1 'polypeptide(L)'
;MTKLVIAGGGIAGLSAAYYARKKLPAAEIILLESSNQWGGKITTDRVAFDDGQFIIEGGPDTFLATKPWGVALCKELGLGERLHGTNPHKKNTYVLNRNRLLPLPDGLAMMIPTNIEAILKSRLVSWFSKARMGLDFLLPAKAVNGDESLGAFVSRRLGREAYENLIEPLMSGIYAGDGDALSLASTFPYLRDLELRYGSLARGALKMRQQANGKSVQGSRSAF
;
A
#
# COMPACT_ATOMS: atom_id res chain seq x y z
N MET A 1 10.49 39.82 -11.93
CA MET A 1 9.27 39.07 -11.53
C MET A 1 9.61 37.59 -11.64
N THR A 2 9.44 36.81 -10.58
CA THR A 2 9.76 35.36 -10.62
C THR A 2 8.68 34.63 -11.45
N LYS A 3 9.12 33.84 -12.43
CA LYS A 3 8.25 33.03 -13.26
C LYS A 3 8.50 31.55 -12.95
N LEU A 4 7.45 30.81 -12.62
CA LEU A 4 7.48 29.37 -12.33
C LEU A 4 6.66 28.64 -13.37
N VAL A 5 7.29 27.73 -14.09
CA VAL A 5 6.61 26.87 -15.07
C VAL A 5 6.55 25.45 -14.50
N ILE A 6 5.34 24.86 -14.48
CA ILE A 6 5.06 23.51 -14.01
C ILE A 6 4.55 22.72 -15.20
N ALA A 7 5.19 21.60 -15.52
CA ALA A 7 4.78 20.70 -16.59
C ALA A 7 4.01 19.51 -16.03
N GLY A 8 2.81 19.31 -16.54
CA GLY A 8 1.88 18.23 -16.16
C GLY A 8 0.77 18.69 -15.22
N GLY A 9 -0.47 18.47 -15.65
CA GLY A 9 -1.71 18.84 -14.94
C GLY A 9 -2.30 17.72 -14.10
N GLY A 10 -1.52 16.69 -13.76
CA GLY A 10 -1.91 15.66 -12.79
C GLY A 10 -1.87 16.17 -11.35
N ILE A 11 -2.19 15.31 -10.39
CA ILE A 11 -2.27 15.67 -8.95
C ILE A 11 -0.98 16.31 -8.42
N ALA A 12 0.19 15.87 -8.89
CA ALA A 12 1.46 16.43 -8.47
C ALA A 12 1.65 17.88 -8.96
N GLY A 13 1.40 18.13 -10.24
CA GLY A 13 1.53 19.47 -10.82
C GLY A 13 0.49 20.46 -10.28
N LEU A 14 -0.75 20.03 -10.14
CA LEU A 14 -1.83 20.83 -9.53
C LEU A 14 -1.50 21.18 -8.07
N SER A 15 -1.03 20.20 -7.27
CA SER A 15 -0.61 20.45 -5.89
C SER A 15 0.59 21.40 -5.82
N ALA A 16 1.57 21.23 -6.72
CA ALA A 16 2.73 22.12 -6.80
C ALA A 16 2.30 23.55 -7.13
N ALA A 17 1.39 23.74 -8.09
CA ALA A 17 0.86 25.06 -8.45
C ALA A 17 0.10 25.71 -7.29
N TYR A 18 -0.75 24.92 -6.59
CA TYR A 18 -1.50 25.37 -5.43
C TYR A 18 -0.58 25.87 -4.31
N TYR A 19 0.40 25.08 -3.91
CA TYR A 19 1.33 25.49 -2.85
C TYR A 19 2.32 26.57 -3.30
N ALA A 20 2.70 26.60 -4.57
CA ALA A 20 3.51 27.68 -5.12
C ALA A 20 2.75 29.01 -5.03
N ARG A 21 1.46 29.05 -5.39
CA ARG A 21 0.62 30.26 -5.25
C ARG A 21 0.54 30.74 -3.81
N LYS A 22 0.40 29.81 -2.84
CA LYS A 22 0.37 30.18 -1.42
C LYS A 22 1.70 30.74 -0.92
N LYS A 23 2.81 30.17 -1.36
CA LYS A 23 4.16 30.54 -0.87
C LYS A 23 4.79 31.70 -1.63
N LEU A 24 4.41 31.91 -2.88
CA LEU A 24 4.99 32.89 -3.80
C LEU A 24 3.83 33.70 -4.46
N PRO A 25 3.10 34.51 -3.69
CA PRO A 25 1.90 35.21 -4.20
C PRO A 25 2.20 36.18 -5.34
N ALA A 26 3.44 36.73 -5.39
CA ALA A 26 3.86 37.66 -6.43
C ALA A 26 4.49 36.99 -7.66
N ALA A 27 4.63 35.65 -7.67
CA ALA A 27 5.17 34.94 -8.82
C ALA A 27 4.12 34.70 -9.89
N GLU A 28 4.53 34.76 -11.15
CA GLU A 28 3.74 34.25 -12.28
C GLU A 28 3.87 32.72 -12.30
N ILE A 29 2.74 32.02 -12.16
CA ILE A 29 2.72 30.55 -12.19
C ILE A 29 2.02 30.10 -13.46
N ILE A 30 2.72 29.32 -14.28
CA ILE A 30 2.23 28.75 -15.52
C ILE A 30 2.20 27.23 -15.33
N LEU A 31 1.01 26.64 -15.47
CA LEU A 31 0.82 25.19 -15.46
C LEU A 31 0.51 24.73 -16.89
N LEU A 32 1.30 23.81 -17.41
CA LEU A 32 1.18 23.26 -18.76
C LEU A 32 0.67 21.83 -18.68
N GLU A 33 -0.33 21.49 -19.49
CA GLU A 33 -0.88 20.14 -19.65
C GLU A 33 -0.91 19.80 -21.14
N SER A 34 -0.49 18.59 -21.48
CA SER A 34 -0.42 18.11 -22.87
C SER A 34 -1.76 17.57 -23.37
N SER A 35 -2.62 17.12 -22.46
CA SER A 35 -3.97 16.64 -22.78
C SER A 35 -5.01 17.78 -22.75
N ASN A 36 -6.21 17.47 -23.18
CA ASN A 36 -7.33 18.42 -23.14
C ASN A 36 -8.04 18.49 -21.78
N GLN A 37 -7.58 17.74 -20.77
CA GLN A 37 -8.18 17.69 -19.44
C GLN A 37 -7.15 17.66 -18.31
N TRP A 38 -7.54 18.21 -17.16
CA TRP A 38 -6.77 18.17 -15.93
C TRP A 38 -7.02 16.88 -15.15
N GLY A 39 -6.07 16.46 -14.32
CA GLY A 39 -6.20 15.29 -13.45
C GLY A 39 -5.18 14.17 -13.76
N GLY A 40 -4.63 14.18 -14.96
CA GLY A 40 -3.65 13.16 -15.39
C GLY A 40 -4.27 11.76 -15.37
N LYS A 41 -3.70 10.86 -14.55
CA LYS A 41 -4.19 9.47 -14.43
C LYS A 41 -5.43 9.33 -13.53
N ILE A 42 -5.86 10.37 -12.84
CA ILE A 42 -7.10 10.35 -12.05
C ILE A 42 -8.24 10.75 -12.99
N THR A 43 -8.91 9.74 -13.54
CA THR A 43 -10.04 9.94 -14.46
C THR A 43 -11.28 9.31 -13.86
N THR A 44 -12.40 10.01 -13.99
CA THR A 44 -13.72 9.56 -13.50
C THR A 44 -14.74 9.77 -14.59
N ASP A 45 -15.35 8.70 -15.06
CA ASP A 45 -16.42 8.73 -16.04
C ASP A 45 -17.78 8.59 -15.37
N ARG A 46 -18.77 9.32 -15.91
CA ARG A 46 -20.17 9.21 -15.48
C ARG A 46 -20.97 8.65 -16.62
N VAL A 47 -21.43 7.41 -16.44
CA VAL A 47 -22.21 6.70 -17.46
C VAL A 47 -23.66 6.61 -17.03
N ALA A 48 -24.56 7.17 -17.84
CA ALA A 48 -25.99 7.08 -17.61
C ALA A 48 -26.52 5.73 -18.07
N PHE A 49 -27.39 5.12 -17.27
CA PHE A 49 -28.18 3.94 -17.58
C PHE A 49 -29.65 4.24 -17.33
N ASP A 50 -30.55 3.37 -17.80
CA ASP A 50 -31.99 3.57 -17.69
C ASP A 50 -32.48 3.83 -16.26
N ASP A 51 -31.81 3.22 -15.26
CA ASP A 51 -32.18 3.31 -13.85
C ASP A 51 -31.25 4.22 -13.00
N GLY A 52 -30.34 4.99 -13.63
CA GLY A 52 -29.44 5.86 -12.86
C GLY A 52 -28.12 6.21 -13.52
N GLN A 53 -27.17 6.65 -12.72
CA GLN A 53 -25.84 7.03 -13.16
C GLN A 53 -24.78 6.22 -12.43
N PHE A 54 -23.87 5.60 -13.17
CA PHE A 54 -22.68 4.95 -12.62
C PHE A 54 -21.48 5.89 -12.65
N ILE A 55 -20.68 5.82 -11.60
CA ILE A 55 -19.36 6.46 -11.53
C ILE A 55 -18.34 5.36 -11.79
N ILE A 56 -17.54 5.54 -12.84
CA ILE A 56 -16.48 4.60 -13.24
C ILE A 56 -15.15 5.31 -13.05
N GLU A 57 -14.35 4.82 -12.11
CA GLU A 57 -13.00 5.33 -11.89
C GLU A 57 -12.04 4.63 -12.87
N GLY A 58 -11.42 5.40 -13.74
CA GLY A 58 -10.45 4.92 -14.74
C GLY A 58 -9.01 4.96 -14.26
N GLY A 59 -8.79 5.35 -13.01
CA GLY A 59 -7.48 5.49 -12.38
C GLY A 59 -7.51 5.25 -10.88
N PRO A 60 -6.58 5.86 -10.11
CA PRO A 60 -6.59 5.76 -8.65
C PRO A 60 -7.88 6.32 -8.06
N ASP A 61 -8.61 5.51 -7.30
CA ASP A 61 -9.88 5.83 -6.64
C ASP A 61 -9.72 6.05 -5.13
N THR A 62 -8.61 5.60 -4.56
CA THR A 62 -8.35 5.65 -3.13
C THR A 62 -6.91 6.08 -2.82
N PHE A 63 -6.68 6.56 -1.61
CA PHE A 63 -5.34 6.85 -1.09
C PHE A 63 -5.23 6.52 0.39
N LEU A 64 -4.01 6.24 0.85
CA LEU A 64 -3.75 5.85 2.24
C LEU A 64 -3.84 7.06 3.18
N ALA A 65 -4.77 7.01 4.13
CA ALA A 65 -4.91 8.03 5.17
C ALA A 65 -3.69 8.10 6.13
N THR A 66 -2.86 7.05 6.17
CA THR A 66 -1.58 7.05 6.90
C THR A 66 -0.54 7.98 6.30
N LYS A 67 -0.72 8.40 5.05
CA LYS A 67 0.04 9.45 4.39
C LYS A 67 -0.68 10.78 4.61
N PRO A 68 -0.19 11.67 5.49
CA PRO A 68 -0.98 12.82 5.97
C PRO A 68 -1.24 13.89 4.90
N TRP A 69 -0.40 13.94 3.86
CA TRP A 69 -0.42 15.03 2.88
C TRP A 69 -1.70 15.09 2.04
N GLY A 70 -2.22 13.93 1.60
CA GLY A 70 -3.46 13.87 0.83
C GLY A 70 -4.66 14.34 1.66
N VAL A 71 -4.76 13.85 2.90
CA VAL A 71 -5.82 14.26 3.84
C VAL A 71 -5.72 15.76 4.16
N ALA A 72 -4.51 16.26 4.38
CA ALA A 72 -4.27 17.67 4.67
C ALA A 72 -4.71 18.57 3.50
N LEU A 73 -4.33 18.21 2.26
CA LEU A 73 -4.74 18.95 1.08
C LEU A 73 -6.25 18.94 0.89
N CYS A 74 -6.92 17.81 1.07
CA CYS A 74 -8.37 17.72 1.00
C CYS A 74 -9.05 18.66 2.03
N LYS A 75 -8.54 18.70 3.27
CA LYS A 75 -9.04 19.62 4.29
C LYS A 75 -8.81 21.08 3.93
N GLU A 76 -7.63 21.43 3.42
CA GLU A 76 -7.32 22.80 2.97
C GLU A 76 -8.21 23.27 1.83
N LEU A 77 -8.65 22.34 0.97
CA LEU A 77 -9.56 22.61 -0.15
C LEU A 77 -11.06 22.57 0.27
N GLY A 78 -11.37 22.37 1.56
CA GLY A 78 -12.75 22.26 2.04
C GLY A 78 -13.44 20.94 1.70
N LEU A 79 -12.66 19.90 1.31
CA LEU A 79 -13.19 18.60 0.92
C LEU A 79 -13.13 17.57 2.07
N GLY A 80 -12.77 17.98 3.29
CA GLY A 80 -12.58 17.07 4.43
C GLY A 80 -13.79 16.20 4.71
N GLU A 81 -14.99 16.76 4.71
CA GLU A 81 -16.26 16.05 4.96
C GLU A 81 -16.67 15.10 3.83
N ARG A 82 -16.03 15.21 2.67
CA ARG A 82 -16.27 14.33 1.51
C ARG A 82 -15.35 13.10 1.50
N LEU A 83 -14.43 13.01 2.45
CA LEU A 83 -13.57 11.85 2.58
C LEU A 83 -14.32 10.72 3.27
N HIS A 84 -14.46 9.60 2.59
CA HIS A 84 -15.09 8.40 3.12
C HIS A 84 -14.06 7.30 3.34
N GLY A 85 -14.14 6.64 4.50
CA GLY A 85 -13.31 5.48 4.78
C GLY A 85 -13.86 4.22 4.09
N THR A 86 -13.02 3.20 3.97
CA THR A 86 -13.43 1.88 3.48
C THR A 86 -14.42 1.23 4.45
N ASN A 87 -15.33 0.40 3.90
CA ASN A 87 -16.31 -0.31 4.72
C ASN A 87 -15.62 -1.33 5.65
N PRO A 88 -15.67 -1.15 6.99
CA PRO A 88 -14.98 -2.03 7.94
C PRO A 88 -15.57 -3.44 7.98
N HIS A 89 -16.79 -3.63 7.50
CA HIS A 89 -17.51 -4.91 7.54
C HIS A 89 -17.32 -5.77 6.27
N LYS A 90 -16.70 -5.22 5.21
CA LYS A 90 -16.48 -5.93 3.94
C LYS A 90 -15.01 -5.86 3.55
N LYS A 91 -14.17 -6.65 4.23
CA LYS A 91 -12.71 -6.70 4.02
C LYS A 91 -12.23 -8.04 3.48
N ASN A 92 -13.08 -8.76 2.79
CA ASN A 92 -12.71 -10.08 2.29
C ASN A 92 -11.85 -9.93 1.04
N THR A 93 -10.59 -10.31 1.14
CA THR A 93 -9.67 -10.45 0.01
C THR A 93 -9.51 -11.92 -0.31
N TYR A 94 -9.57 -12.25 -1.59
CA TYR A 94 -9.44 -13.63 -2.06
C TYR A 94 -8.28 -13.74 -3.03
N VAL A 95 -7.60 -14.87 -2.99
CA VAL A 95 -6.57 -15.26 -3.94
C VAL A 95 -7.08 -16.43 -4.77
N LEU A 96 -6.95 -16.31 -6.10
CA LEU A 96 -7.22 -17.41 -7.01
C LEU A 96 -6.00 -18.35 -7.00
N ASN A 97 -6.14 -19.51 -6.34
CA ASN A 97 -5.10 -20.51 -6.29
C ASN A 97 -5.65 -21.84 -6.81
N ARG A 98 -4.98 -22.43 -7.82
CA ARG A 98 -5.39 -23.70 -8.45
C ARG A 98 -6.88 -23.76 -8.79
N ASN A 99 -7.37 -22.70 -9.44
CA ASN A 99 -8.77 -22.55 -9.87
C ASN A 99 -9.80 -22.48 -8.73
N ARG A 100 -9.38 -22.13 -7.51
CA ARG A 100 -10.24 -21.92 -6.35
C ARG A 100 -9.98 -20.56 -5.72
N LEU A 101 -11.05 -19.84 -5.41
CA LEU A 101 -10.96 -18.62 -4.61
C LEU A 101 -10.78 -18.98 -3.14
N LEU A 102 -9.62 -18.72 -2.61
CA LEU A 102 -9.29 -18.94 -1.20
C LEU A 102 -9.17 -17.59 -0.48
N PRO A 103 -9.76 -17.46 0.72
CA PRO A 103 -9.63 -16.22 1.46
C PRO A 103 -8.18 -15.99 1.89
N LEU A 104 -7.74 -14.76 1.76
CA LEU A 104 -6.46 -14.33 2.32
C LEU A 104 -6.58 -14.35 3.86
N PRO A 105 -5.63 -14.94 4.58
CA PRO A 105 -5.70 -15.01 6.04
C PRO A 105 -5.66 -13.63 6.67
N ASP A 106 -6.51 -13.41 7.68
CA ASP A 106 -6.50 -12.19 8.47
C ASP A 106 -5.15 -11.97 9.14
N GLY A 107 -4.78 -10.69 9.29
CA GLY A 107 -3.54 -10.32 9.96
C GLY A 107 -2.30 -10.33 9.07
N LEU A 108 -2.47 -10.32 7.73
CA LEU A 108 -1.41 -9.94 6.80
C LEU A 108 -1.25 -8.41 6.79
N ALA A 109 -1.08 -7.85 7.99
CA ALA A 109 -0.83 -6.42 8.11
C ALA A 109 0.57 -6.11 7.55
N MET A 110 0.62 -5.15 6.61
CA MET A 110 1.90 -4.74 6.01
C MET A 110 2.72 -5.92 5.47
N MET A 111 2.06 -6.91 4.85
CA MET A 111 2.68 -8.12 4.25
C MET A 111 3.38 -9.08 5.22
N ILE A 112 3.24 -8.88 6.50
CA ILE A 112 3.81 -9.78 7.49
C ILE A 112 2.66 -10.52 8.18
N PRO A 113 2.73 -11.86 8.27
CA PRO A 113 1.74 -12.63 9.00
C PRO A 113 1.80 -12.29 10.50
N THR A 114 0.84 -11.51 10.98
CA THR A 114 0.73 -11.16 12.41
C THR A 114 -0.21 -12.08 13.18
N ASN A 115 -1.02 -12.87 12.48
CA ASN A 115 -1.96 -13.82 13.07
C ASN A 115 -1.56 -15.26 12.72
N ILE A 116 -0.85 -15.91 13.64
CA ILE A 116 -0.36 -17.28 13.46
C ILE A 116 -1.51 -18.27 13.27
N GLU A 117 -2.61 -18.11 14.01
CA GLU A 117 -3.76 -19.00 13.91
C GLU A 117 -4.42 -18.94 12.53
N ALA A 118 -4.57 -17.73 11.97
CA ALA A 118 -5.11 -17.53 10.62
C ALA A 118 -4.21 -18.19 9.55
N ILE A 119 -2.89 -18.10 9.70
CA ILE A 119 -1.94 -18.78 8.81
C ILE A 119 -2.06 -20.30 8.93
N LEU A 120 -2.14 -20.84 10.15
CA LEU A 120 -2.28 -22.28 10.36
C LEU A 120 -3.57 -22.84 9.75
N LYS A 121 -4.66 -22.08 9.80
CA LYS A 121 -5.95 -22.45 9.18
C LYS A 121 -5.99 -22.21 7.67
N SER A 122 -5.12 -21.38 7.12
CA SER A 122 -5.12 -21.06 5.70
C SER A 122 -4.80 -22.28 4.83
N ARG A 123 -5.51 -22.38 3.68
CA ARG A 123 -5.27 -23.37 2.63
C ARG A 123 -4.37 -22.86 1.51
N LEU A 124 -3.93 -21.62 1.58
CA LEU A 124 -3.05 -21.01 0.58
C LEU A 124 -1.63 -21.56 0.62
N VAL A 125 -1.20 -22.03 1.78
CA VAL A 125 0.16 -22.56 1.99
C VAL A 125 0.12 -23.96 2.60
N SER A 126 1.03 -24.79 2.15
CA SER A 126 1.18 -26.18 2.63
C SER A 126 1.67 -26.22 4.09
N TRP A 127 1.53 -27.37 4.74
CA TRP A 127 2.06 -27.57 6.10
C TRP A 127 3.58 -27.46 6.14
N PHE A 128 4.25 -27.90 5.08
CA PHE A 128 5.71 -27.72 4.94
C PHE A 128 6.08 -26.23 4.90
N SER A 129 5.34 -25.45 4.12
CA SER A 129 5.56 -24.00 4.04
C SER A 129 5.29 -23.30 5.38
N LYS A 130 4.25 -23.72 6.12
CA LYS A 130 3.97 -23.20 7.48
C LYS A 130 5.13 -23.47 8.44
N ALA A 131 5.68 -24.69 8.42
CA ALA A 131 6.89 -25.02 9.20
C ALA A 131 8.08 -24.17 8.75
N ARG A 132 8.28 -24.01 7.43
CA ARG A 132 9.35 -23.17 6.86
C ARG A 132 9.21 -21.68 7.28
N MET A 133 7.99 -21.15 7.32
CA MET A 133 7.73 -19.79 7.84
C MET A 133 8.12 -19.68 9.31
N GLY A 134 7.90 -20.72 10.11
CA GLY A 134 8.32 -20.77 11.51
C GLY A 134 9.83 -20.66 11.71
N LEU A 135 10.63 -21.09 10.74
CA LEU A 135 12.10 -20.95 10.82
C LEU A 135 12.57 -19.48 10.78
N ASP A 136 11.71 -18.54 10.41
CA ASP A 136 12.03 -17.10 10.47
C ASP A 136 12.48 -16.67 11.88
N PHE A 137 11.96 -17.31 12.93
CA PHE A 137 12.39 -17.05 14.30
C PHE A 137 13.85 -17.43 14.59
N LEU A 138 14.42 -18.37 13.82
CA LEU A 138 15.76 -18.90 14.03
C LEU A 138 16.78 -18.37 13.04
N LEU A 139 16.34 -17.88 11.88
CA LEU A 139 17.22 -17.35 10.85
C LEU A 139 17.88 -16.05 11.29
N PRO A 140 19.20 -15.92 11.18
CA PRO A 140 19.89 -14.67 11.49
C PRO A 140 19.50 -13.57 10.50
N ALA A 141 19.58 -12.32 10.95
CA ALA A 141 19.50 -11.19 10.05
C ALA A 141 20.68 -11.21 9.07
N LYS A 142 20.40 -10.95 7.80
CA LYS A 142 21.44 -10.88 6.78
C LYS A 142 21.99 -9.47 6.72
N ALA A 143 23.30 -9.30 6.98
CA ALA A 143 24.01 -8.09 6.62
C ALA A 143 24.13 -8.07 5.08
N VAL A 144 23.29 -7.27 4.41
CA VAL A 144 23.33 -7.12 2.95
C VAL A 144 23.94 -5.79 2.61
N ASN A 145 25.01 -5.83 1.85
CA ASN A 145 25.53 -4.66 1.14
C ASN A 145 24.73 -4.55 -0.17
N GLY A 146 23.86 -3.56 -0.25
CA GLY A 146 23.03 -3.32 -1.42
C GLY A 146 21.55 -3.60 -1.23
N ASP A 147 20.77 -3.44 -2.28
CA ASP A 147 19.34 -3.71 -2.32
C ASP A 147 19.09 -5.17 -2.72
N GLU A 148 17.95 -5.68 -2.31
CA GLU A 148 17.41 -6.98 -2.76
C GLU A 148 15.96 -6.81 -3.20
N SER A 149 15.45 -7.71 -4.04
CA SER A 149 14.04 -7.67 -4.42
C SER A 149 13.15 -8.10 -3.27
N LEU A 150 11.90 -7.63 -3.27
CA LEU A 150 10.88 -8.05 -2.30
C LEU A 150 10.72 -9.58 -2.33
N GLY A 151 10.65 -10.18 -3.53
CA GLY A 151 10.49 -11.62 -3.69
C GLY A 151 11.67 -12.40 -3.13
N ALA A 152 12.91 -11.95 -3.36
CA ALA A 152 14.11 -12.57 -2.79
C ALA A 152 14.10 -12.48 -1.26
N PHE A 153 13.79 -11.30 -0.72
CA PHE A 153 13.73 -11.07 0.72
C PHE A 153 12.69 -11.95 1.40
N VAL A 154 11.43 -11.93 0.92
CA VAL A 154 10.33 -12.70 1.52
C VAL A 154 10.60 -14.20 1.38
N SER A 155 11.07 -14.66 0.21
CA SER A 155 11.39 -16.07 -0.02
C SER A 155 12.48 -16.57 0.91
N ARG A 156 13.49 -15.75 1.15
CA ARG A 156 14.59 -16.05 2.08
C ARG A 156 14.09 -16.16 3.52
N ARG A 157 13.19 -15.31 3.95
CA ARG A 157 12.68 -15.27 5.33
C ARG A 157 11.54 -16.25 5.55
N LEU A 158 10.51 -16.24 4.71
CA LEU A 158 9.27 -16.99 4.91
C LEU A 158 9.14 -18.23 4.01
N GLY A 159 9.97 -18.33 2.98
CA GLY A 159 9.92 -19.41 1.98
C GLY A 159 9.19 -19.00 0.71
N ARG A 160 9.56 -19.63 -0.41
CA ARG A 160 9.06 -19.29 -1.76
C ARG A 160 7.55 -19.46 -1.90
N GLU A 161 7.00 -20.58 -1.38
CA GLU A 161 5.55 -20.83 -1.43
C GLU A 161 4.75 -19.78 -0.66
N ALA A 162 5.26 -19.30 0.49
CA ALA A 162 4.62 -18.22 1.24
C ALA A 162 4.65 -16.90 0.46
N TYR A 163 5.75 -16.62 -0.23
CA TYR A 163 5.84 -15.48 -1.12
C TYR A 163 4.80 -15.57 -2.25
N GLU A 164 4.81 -16.65 -3.03
CA GLU A 164 3.98 -16.82 -4.22
C GLU A 164 2.47 -16.85 -3.92
N ASN A 165 2.07 -17.42 -2.78
CA ASN A 165 0.66 -17.63 -2.47
C ASN A 165 0.05 -16.61 -1.51
N LEU A 166 0.86 -15.85 -0.74
CA LEU A 166 0.35 -14.87 0.22
C LEU A 166 0.76 -13.43 -0.15
N ILE A 167 2.02 -13.22 -0.54
CA ILE A 167 2.56 -11.87 -0.66
C ILE A 167 2.50 -11.37 -2.10
N GLU A 168 2.92 -12.19 -3.05
CA GLU A 168 2.93 -11.82 -4.46
C GLU A 168 1.54 -11.46 -5.01
N PRO A 169 0.44 -12.23 -4.76
CA PRO A 169 -0.87 -11.85 -5.21
C PRO A 169 -1.38 -10.52 -4.64
N LEU A 170 -0.99 -10.21 -3.40
CA LEU A 170 -1.32 -8.92 -2.78
C LEU A 170 -0.51 -7.79 -3.43
N MET A 171 0.76 -8.06 -3.73
CA MET A 171 1.67 -7.10 -4.36
C MET A 171 1.29 -6.77 -5.79
N SER A 172 1.07 -7.80 -6.60
CA SER A 172 0.65 -7.61 -8.00
C SER A 172 -0.69 -6.88 -8.09
N GLY A 173 -1.63 -7.16 -7.15
CA GLY A 173 -2.92 -6.46 -7.07
C GLY A 173 -2.82 -4.98 -6.68
N ILE A 174 -1.86 -4.61 -5.81
CA ILE A 174 -1.72 -3.22 -5.33
C ILE A 174 -0.78 -2.40 -6.22
N TYR A 175 0.36 -2.98 -6.62
CA TYR A 175 1.43 -2.26 -7.33
C TYR A 175 1.45 -2.54 -8.82
N ALA A 176 0.66 -3.51 -9.32
CA ALA A 176 0.67 -3.97 -10.70
C ALA A 176 2.09 -4.28 -11.21
N GLY A 177 2.95 -4.80 -10.32
CA GLY A 177 4.35 -5.04 -10.56
C GLY A 177 4.79 -6.44 -10.14
N ASP A 178 5.95 -6.86 -10.66
CA ASP A 178 6.59 -8.11 -10.30
C ASP A 178 7.41 -7.94 -9.02
N GLY A 179 7.03 -8.65 -7.95
CA GLY A 179 7.74 -8.60 -6.67
C GLY A 179 9.18 -9.11 -6.72
N ASP A 180 9.53 -9.93 -7.70
CA ASP A 180 10.91 -10.36 -7.92
C ASP A 180 11.78 -9.25 -8.55
N ALA A 181 11.17 -8.22 -9.14
CA ALA A 181 11.83 -7.04 -9.69
C ALA A 181 11.70 -5.79 -8.79
N LEU A 182 10.78 -5.78 -7.82
CA LEU A 182 10.56 -4.64 -6.93
C LEU A 182 11.69 -4.50 -5.91
N SER A 183 12.33 -3.34 -5.88
CA SER A 183 13.32 -2.95 -4.87
C SER A 183 12.71 -2.93 -3.47
N LEU A 184 13.27 -3.70 -2.54
CA LEU A 184 12.84 -3.72 -1.14
C LEU A 184 13.10 -2.36 -0.48
N ALA A 185 14.28 -1.79 -0.71
CA ALA A 185 14.66 -0.52 -0.09
C ALA A 185 13.77 0.64 -0.52
N SER A 186 13.31 0.64 -1.77
CA SER A 186 12.47 1.69 -2.31
C SER A 186 10.99 1.53 -1.97
N THR A 187 10.49 0.28 -1.87
CA THR A 187 9.06 0.01 -1.69
C THR A 187 8.68 -0.28 -0.26
N PHE A 188 9.47 -1.11 0.43
CA PHE A 188 9.16 -1.62 1.78
C PHE A 188 10.38 -1.59 2.72
N PRO A 189 11.06 -0.45 2.90
CA PRO A 189 12.25 -0.34 3.74
C PRO A 189 12.01 -0.80 5.17
N TYR A 190 10.79 -0.65 5.69
CA TYR A 190 10.43 -1.09 7.03
C TYR A 190 10.56 -2.61 7.26
N LEU A 191 10.41 -3.44 6.21
CA LEU A 191 10.62 -4.88 6.32
C LEU A 191 12.07 -5.20 6.64
N ARG A 192 12.98 -4.47 6.00
CA ARG A 192 14.40 -4.53 6.27
C ARG A 192 14.73 -4.06 7.68
N ASP A 193 14.13 -2.96 8.10
CA ASP A 193 14.29 -2.44 9.46
C ASP A 193 13.83 -3.45 10.51
N LEU A 194 12.73 -4.17 10.26
CA LEU A 194 12.26 -5.23 11.16
C LEU A 194 13.26 -6.37 11.27
N GLU A 195 13.81 -6.84 10.15
CA GLU A 195 14.86 -7.86 10.16
C GLU A 195 16.07 -7.41 10.97
N LEU A 196 16.57 -6.21 10.72
CA LEU A 196 17.77 -5.69 11.40
C LEU A 196 17.55 -5.44 12.89
N ARG A 197 16.39 -4.92 13.29
CA ARG A 197 16.10 -4.60 14.70
C ARG A 197 15.72 -5.80 15.54
N TYR A 198 14.99 -6.76 14.96
CA TYR A 198 14.43 -7.89 15.72
C TYR A 198 15.00 -9.25 15.32
N GLY A 199 15.86 -9.28 14.28
CA GLY A 199 16.43 -10.51 13.73
C GLY A 199 15.43 -11.39 12.97
N SER A 200 14.12 -11.03 12.98
CA SER A 200 13.02 -11.83 12.43
C SER A 200 11.84 -10.92 12.09
N LEU A 201 11.20 -11.20 10.95
CA LEU A 201 9.97 -10.53 10.57
C LEU A 201 8.83 -10.85 11.54
N ALA A 202 8.70 -12.11 11.92
CA ALA A 202 7.66 -12.57 12.83
C ALA A 202 7.81 -11.95 14.23
N ARG A 203 9.02 -11.87 14.78
CA ARG A 203 9.28 -11.18 16.06
C ARG A 203 8.95 -9.68 15.96
N GLY A 204 9.37 -9.04 14.87
CA GLY A 204 9.08 -7.62 14.63
C GLY A 204 7.58 -7.35 14.56
N ALA A 205 6.84 -8.17 13.81
CA ALA A 205 5.39 -8.06 13.66
C ALA A 205 4.65 -8.25 15.00
N LEU A 206 5.05 -9.23 15.80
CA LEU A 206 4.47 -9.45 17.13
C LEU A 206 4.71 -8.26 18.07
N LYS A 207 5.91 -7.69 18.06
CA LYS A 207 6.23 -6.48 18.84
C LYS A 207 5.42 -5.27 18.39
N MET A 208 5.29 -5.05 17.09
CA MET A 208 4.46 -3.97 16.55
C MET A 208 2.98 -4.13 16.96
N ARG A 209 2.45 -5.35 16.91
CA ARG A 209 1.08 -5.64 17.35
C ARG A 209 0.88 -5.37 18.85
N GLN A 210 1.83 -5.74 19.71
CA GLN A 210 1.78 -5.45 21.14
C GLN A 210 1.79 -3.94 21.40
N GLN A 211 2.61 -3.18 20.68
CA GLN A 211 2.67 -1.72 20.80
C GLN A 211 1.40 -1.04 20.30
N ALA A 212 0.77 -1.56 19.24
CA ALA A 212 -0.50 -1.05 18.72
C ALA A 212 -1.65 -1.30 19.68
N ASN A 213 -1.69 -2.45 20.36
CA ASN A 213 -2.72 -2.78 21.36
C ASN A 213 -2.54 -2.00 22.67
N GLY A 214 -1.31 -1.57 22.99
CA GLY A 214 -1.03 -0.74 24.18
C GLY A 214 -1.31 0.75 23.98
N LYS A 215 -1.45 1.21 22.75
CA LYS A 215 -1.92 2.54 22.40
C LYS A 215 -3.33 2.38 21.87
N SER A 216 -4.35 2.69 22.66
CA SER A 216 -5.72 2.87 22.18
C SER A 216 -5.73 4.04 21.22
N VAL A 217 -5.41 3.80 19.97
CA VAL A 217 -5.50 4.78 18.90
C VAL A 217 -6.95 4.81 18.44
N GLN A 218 -7.71 5.69 19.05
CA GLN A 218 -8.88 6.25 18.40
C GLN A 218 -8.43 6.88 17.09
N GLY A 219 -8.87 6.31 15.98
CA GLY A 219 -8.70 6.86 14.65
C GLY A 219 -7.44 6.43 13.92
N SER A 220 -7.43 5.25 13.39
CA SER A 220 -6.82 4.88 12.11
C SER A 220 -7.06 3.39 11.84
N ARG A 221 -8.27 3.06 11.48
CA ARG A 221 -8.62 1.77 10.88
C ARG A 221 -8.97 2.00 9.42
N SER A 222 -7.97 2.31 8.63
CA SER A 222 -8.07 2.16 7.20
C SER A 222 -6.69 1.85 6.66
N ALA A 223 -6.41 0.60 6.55
CA ALA A 223 -5.41 0.10 5.64
C ALA A 223 -6.06 -1.12 4.99
N PHE A 224 -6.36 -0.97 3.70
CA PHE A 224 -6.96 -1.92 2.77
C PHE A 224 -8.46 -2.13 2.93
#